data_4d559be6ad6cdc9f42265d2527f9e84f
#
_entry.id   4d559be6ad6cdc9f42265d2527f9e84f
#
_cell.length_a   1.000
_cell.length_b   1.000
_cell.length_c   1.000
_cell.angle_alpha   90.00
_cell.angle_beta   90.00
_cell.angle_gamma   90.00
#
_symmetry.space_group_name_H-M   'P 1'
#
loop_
_entity.id
_entity.type
_entity.pdbx_description
1 polymer ?
#
loop_
_entity_poly.entity_id
_entity_poly.type
_entity_poly.pdbx_seq_one_letter_code
_entity_poly.pdbx_strand_id
1 'polypeptide(L)'
;VGWLIARNDGDGFMAGLQSGFARVWLEPELRIEPAGCAHPDQPDVRLNDAKADRWGRIWAGAMNNRDPRQADGYLARLNPSGTFSVVEAGIHIANGPAIAPDGSWMLHNDSFLNTTYRYRITGDGQLVDKTVWRVFTEAEGTPDGMTMDREGQVWIAFWGGGCVRQFDPQGVQQRQIDLPATQITSMAF
;
A
#
# COMPACT_ATOMS: atom_id res chain seq x y z
N VAL A 1 2.71 -0.20 14.11
CA VAL A 1 1.70 -0.79 13.20
C VAL A 1 1.62 0.08 11.98
N GLY A 2 1.88 -0.46 10.79
CA GLY A 2 1.71 0.26 9.52
C GLY A 2 0.25 0.22 9.06
N TRP A 3 -0.39 -0.94 9.20
CA TRP A 3 -1.77 -1.15 8.75
C TRP A 3 -2.46 -2.28 9.54
N LEU A 4 -3.80 -2.25 9.49
CA LEU A 4 -4.68 -3.30 9.98
C LEU A 4 -5.73 -3.61 8.91
N ILE A 5 -5.93 -4.88 8.56
CA ILE A 5 -6.93 -5.35 7.63
C ILE A 5 -7.78 -6.42 8.32
N ALA A 6 -9.10 -6.21 8.37
CA ALA A 6 -10.03 -7.18 8.97
C ALA A 6 -9.98 -8.52 8.21
N ARG A 7 -10.02 -9.61 8.94
CA ARG A 7 -10.06 -10.96 8.36
C ARG A 7 -11.49 -11.34 7.96
N ASN A 8 -11.62 -12.04 6.86
CA ASN A 8 -12.94 -12.46 6.34
C ASN A 8 -13.64 -13.51 7.20
N ASP A 9 -12.89 -14.24 8.03
CA ASP A 9 -13.45 -15.20 8.99
C ASP A 9 -14.04 -14.54 10.24
N GLY A 10 -13.97 -13.20 10.34
CA GLY A 10 -14.48 -12.43 11.47
C GLY A 10 -13.64 -12.52 12.74
N ASP A 11 -12.50 -13.21 12.70
CA ASP A 11 -11.65 -13.46 13.84
C ASP A 11 -10.39 -12.56 13.83
N GLY A 12 -10.58 -11.27 14.14
CA GLY A 12 -9.49 -10.31 14.29
C GLY A 12 -8.98 -9.72 12.97
N PHE A 13 -7.68 -9.40 12.95
CA PHE A 13 -7.05 -8.63 11.87
C PHE A 13 -5.76 -9.29 11.40
N MET A 14 -5.38 -9.01 10.16
CA MET A 14 -3.98 -9.05 9.72
C MET A 14 -3.36 -7.67 9.91
N ALA A 15 -2.10 -7.63 10.33
CA ALA A 15 -1.35 -6.40 10.59
C ALA A 15 0.02 -6.41 9.91
N GLY A 16 0.47 -5.22 9.52
CA GLY A 16 1.86 -4.96 9.16
C GLY A 16 2.60 -4.28 10.31
N LEU A 17 3.63 -4.93 10.80
CA LEU A 17 4.50 -4.46 11.87
C LEU A 17 5.91 -4.22 11.34
N GLN A 18 6.80 -3.67 12.17
CA GLN A 18 8.23 -3.64 11.85
C GLN A 18 8.82 -5.06 11.73
N SER A 19 8.34 -5.97 12.56
CA SER A 19 8.78 -7.37 12.55
C SER A 19 8.15 -8.23 11.44
N GLY A 20 7.32 -7.67 10.57
CA GLY A 20 6.65 -8.38 9.48
C GLY A 20 5.14 -8.47 9.67
N PHE A 21 4.54 -9.53 9.12
CA PHE A 21 3.10 -9.81 9.22
C PHE A 21 2.73 -10.40 10.58
N ALA A 22 1.56 -10.02 11.09
CA ALA A 22 1.00 -10.57 12.33
C ALA A 22 -0.51 -10.75 12.22
N ARG A 23 -1.05 -11.71 12.98
CA ARG A 23 -2.47 -11.78 13.33
C ARG A 23 -2.69 -11.01 14.62
N VAL A 24 -3.76 -10.23 14.68
CA VAL A 24 -4.05 -9.36 15.84
C VAL A 24 -5.51 -9.52 16.24
N TRP A 25 -5.75 -9.71 17.53
CA TRP A 25 -7.06 -9.70 18.15
C TRP A 25 -7.08 -8.56 19.17
N LEU A 26 -8.14 -7.79 19.19
CA LEU A 26 -8.31 -6.66 20.11
C LEU A 26 -9.19 -7.03 21.32
N GLU A 27 -10.06 -8.02 21.15
CA GLU A 27 -11.01 -8.50 22.14
C GLU A 27 -10.83 -10.01 22.36
N PRO A 28 -11.08 -10.55 23.58
CA PRO A 28 -11.35 -9.82 24.84
C PRO A 28 -10.09 -9.17 25.43
N GLU A 29 -8.91 -9.46 24.87
CA GLU A 29 -7.61 -8.89 25.22
C GLU A 29 -6.72 -8.80 23.99
N LEU A 30 -5.78 -7.86 24.00
CA LEU A 30 -4.83 -7.70 22.91
C LEU A 30 -3.94 -8.95 22.79
N ARG A 31 -4.05 -9.64 21.65
CA ARG A 31 -3.19 -10.77 21.30
C ARG A 31 -2.55 -10.53 19.94
N ILE A 32 -1.25 -10.74 19.83
CA ILE A 32 -0.47 -10.56 18.60
C ILE A 32 0.32 -11.85 18.34
N GLU A 33 0.09 -12.46 17.20
CA GLU A 33 0.79 -13.66 16.77
C GLU A 33 1.56 -13.39 15.46
N PRO A 34 2.90 -13.57 15.43
CA PRO A 34 3.67 -13.44 14.20
C PRO A 34 3.15 -14.37 13.08
N ALA A 35 3.09 -13.85 11.87
CA ALA A 35 2.60 -14.57 10.69
C ALA A 35 3.64 -14.59 9.53
N GLY A 36 4.88 -14.19 9.81
CA GLY A 36 6.00 -14.22 8.88
C GLY A 36 6.67 -12.85 8.71
N CYS A 37 7.92 -12.89 8.25
CA CYS A 37 8.72 -11.71 7.97
C CYS A 37 9.43 -11.87 6.63
N ALA A 38 9.27 -10.91 5.73
CA ALA A 38 9.90 -10.93 4.42
C ALA A 38 11.32 -10.29 4.42
N HIS A 39 11.76 -9.76 5.58
CA HIS A 39 13.04 -9.05 5.75
C HIS A 39 13.73 -9.39 7.08
N PRO A 40 13.93 -10.69 7.43
CA PRO A 40 14.46 -11.06 8.74
C PRO A 40 15.87 -10.51 9.01
N ASP A 41 16.64 -10.27 7.97
CA ASP A 41 18.02 -9.75 8.05
C ASP A 41 18.13 -8.24 7.86
N GLN A 42 16.99 -7.52 7.78
CA GLN A 42 16.93 -6.07 7.57
C GLN A 42 16.15 -5.39 8.70
N PRO A 43 16.75 -5.19 9.88
CA PRO A 43 16.05 -4.69 11.07
C PRO A 43 15.52 -3.24 10.92
N ASP A 44 16.11 -2.47 9.99
CA ASP A 44 15.67 -1.10 9.70
C ASP A 44 14.50 -1.04 8.71
N VAL A 45 14.12 -2.16 8.08
CA VAL A 45 12.96 -2.23 7.18
C VAL A 45 11.70 -2.55 7.98
N ARG A 46 10.60 -1.92 7.63
CA ARG A 46 9.26 -2.18 8.17
C ARG A 46 8.20 -2.27 7.10
N LEU A 47 7.09 -2.95 7.37
CA LEU A 47 5.89 -2.83 6.58
C LEU A 47 5.28 -1.43 6.74
N ASN A 48 4.82 -0.81 5.65
CA ASN A 48 4.34 0.57 5.61
C ASN A 48 2.85 0.65 5.33
N ASP A 49 2.39 0.41 4.11
CA ASP A 49 0.98 0.45 3.73
C ASP A 49 0.56 -0.86 3.03
N ALA A 50 -0.71 -1.18 3.05
CA ALA A 50 -1.22 -2.40 2.43
C ALA A 50 -2.70 -2.31 2.03
N LYS A 51 -3.09 -3.17 1.08
CA LYS A 51 -4.48 -3.38 0.68
C LYS A 51 -4.75 -4.86 0.41
N ALA A 52 -5.92 -5.34 0.85
CA ALA A 52 -6.40 -6.65 0.43
C ALA A 52 -7.12 -6.57 -0.92
N ASP A 53 -6.94 -7.59 -1.75
CA ASP A 53 -7.72 -7.74 -2.97
C ASP A 53 -8.95 -8.64 -2.75
N ARG A 54 -9.79 -8.73 -3.78
CA ARG A 54 -11.04 -9.51 -3.74
C ARG A 54 -10.85 -11.02 -3.53
N TRP A 55 -9.63 -11.53 -3.69
CA TRP A 55 -9.28 -12.94 -3.46
C TRP A 55 -8.64 -13.17 -2.08
N GLY A 56 -8.58 -12.13 -1.24
CA GLY A 56 -8.01 -12.19 0.10
C GLY A 56 -6.47 -12.19 0.12
N ARG A 57 -5.80 -11.87 -0.99
CA ARG A 57 -4.36 -11.61 -0.99
C ARG A 57 -4.12 -10.21 -0.43
N ILE A 58 -3.11 -10.06 0.41
CA ILE A 58 -2.69 -8.75 0.92
C ILE A 58 -1.41 -8.34 0.19
N TRP A 59 -1.48 -7.18 -0.43
CA TRP A 59 -0.35 -6.52 -1.07
C TRP A 59 0.18 -5.48 -0.11
N ALA A 60 1.40 -5.68 0.38
CA ALA A 60 2.00 -4.89 1.45
C ALA A 60 3.33 -4.29 1.02
N GLY A 61 3.41 -2.98 1.12
CA GLY A 61 4.62 -2.22 0.89
C GLY A 61 5.51 -2.17 2.12
N ALA A 62 6.82 -2.06 1.91
CA ALA A 62 7.82 -1.87 2.95
C ALA A 62 8.75 -0.70 2.62
N MET A 63 9.43 -0.18 3.64
CA MET A 63 10.40 0.91 3.51
C MET A 63 11.50 0.77 4.55
N ASN A 64 12.66 1.39 4.30
CA ASN A 64 13.65 1.61 5.33
C ASN A 64 13.16 2.73 6.26
N ASN A 65 12.93 2.39 7.52
CA ASN A 65 12.40 3.33 8.53
C ASN A 65 13.47 4.26 9.11
N ARG A 66 14.74 3.90 8.99
CA ARG A 66 15.87 4.68 9.50
C ARG A 66 16.37 5.70 8.47
N ASP A 67 16.46 5.28 7.21
CA ASP A 67 16.84 6.16 6.11
C ASP A 67 15.95 5.93 4.88
N PRO A 68 14.87 6.72 4.74
CA PRO A 68 13.92 6.58 3.62
C PRO A 68 14.52 6.85 2.22
N ARG A 69 15.77 7.34 2.14
CA ARG A 69 16.48 7.52 0.87
C ARG A 69 17.06 6.20 0.35
N GLN A 70 17.14 5.17 1.20
CA GLN A 70 17.58 3.84 0.79
C GLN A 70 16.42 3.10 0.12
N ALA A 71 16.70 2.53 -1.06
CA ALA A 71 15.72 1.72 -1.78
C ALA A 71 15.70 0.26 -1.27
N ASP A 72 15.66 0.08 0.04
CA ASP A 72 15.61 -1.24 0.71
C ASP A 72 14.18 -1.76 0.83
N GLY A 73 13.20 -0.93 0.49
CA GLY A 73 11.80 -1.29 0.51
C GLY A 73 11.43 -2.24 -0.63
N TYR A 74 10.26 -2.81 -0.50
CA TYR A 74 9.72 -3.79 -1.43
C TYR A 74 8.19 -3.78 -1.41
N LEU A 75 7.58 -4.45 -2.39
CA LEU A 75 6.19 -4.86 -2.38
C LEU A 75 6.12 -6.37 -2.20
N ALA A 76 5.40 -6.84 -1.18
CA ALA A 76 5.14 -8.24 -0.91
C ALA A 76 3.67 -8.59 -1.15
N ARG A 77 3.42 -9.83 -1.54
CA ARG A 77 2.10 -10.44 -1.59
C ARG A 77 1.99 -11.54 -0.55
N LEU A 78 1.07 -11.39 0.40
CA LEU A 78 0.67 -12.43 1.35
C LEU A 78 -0.58 -13.13 0.82
N ASN A 79 -0.52 -14.44 0.64
CA ASN A 79 -1.65 -15.25 0.18
C ASN A 79 -2.55 -15.68 1.34
N PRO A 80 -3.83 -16.03 1.09
CA PRO A 80 -4.73 -16.57 2.12
C PRO A 80 -4.20 -17.83 2.82
N SER A 81 -3.35 -18.60 2.14
CA SER A 81 -2.65 -19.76 2.72
C SER A 81 -1.62 -19.42 3.80
N GLY A 82 -1.29 -18.14 3.98
CA GLY A 82 -0.21 -17.67 4.85
C GLY A 82 1.17 -17.64 4.19
N THR A 83 1.31 -18.10 2.95
CA THR A 83 2.56 -17.95 2.20
C THR A 83 2.70 -16.53 1.68
N PHE A 84 3.92 -16.00 1.67
CA PHE A 84 4.19 -14.68 1.11
C PHE A 84 5.40 -14.71 0.16
N SER A 85 5.46 -13.73 -0.72
CA SER A 85 6.58 -13.52 -1.63
C SER A 85 6.82 -12.02 -1.84
N VAL A 86 8.08 -11.62 -1.95
CA VAL A 86 8.44 -10.32 -2.48
C VAL A 86 8.20 -10.35 -3.98
N VAL A 87 7.37 -9.45 -4.48
CA VAL A 87 6.99 -9.37 -5.90
C VAL A 87 7.69 -8.23 -6.63
N GLU A 88 8.20 -7.26 -5.88
CA GLU A 88 9.08 -6.20 -6.37
C GLU A 88 9.99 -5.71 -5.24
N ALA A 89 11.23 -5.37 -5.55
CA ALA A 89 12.21 -4.82 -4.62
C ALA A 89 12.81 -3.51 -5.18
N GLY A 90 13.59 -2.82 -4.36
CA GLY A 90 14.24 -1.57 -4.77
C GLY A 90 13.31 -0.36 -4.72
N ILE A 91 12.38 -0.34 -3.78
CA ILE A 91 11.44 0.77 -3.53
C ILE A 91 11.94 1.57 -2.34
N HIS A 92 11.82 2.89 -2.37
CA HIS A 92 12.22 3.75 -1.25
C HIS A 92 11.14 3.78 -0.17
N ILE A 93 9.97 4.33 -0.49
CA ILE A 93 8.82 4.43 0.41
C ILE A 93 7.60 3.87 -0.31
N ALA A 94 7.30 2.61 -0.03
CA ALA A 94 6.16 1.92 -0.60
C ALA A 94 4.84 2.34 0.04
N ASN A 95 3.95 2.96 -0.72
CA ASN A 95 2.62 3.40 -0.30
C ASN A 95 1.51 2.97 -1.26
N GLY A 96 0.28 2.96 -0.77
CA GLY A 96 -0.83 2.27 -1.39
C GLY A 96 -0.74 0.76 -1.10
N PRO A 97 -1.21 -0.13 -1.92
CA PRO A 97 -1.66 0.03 -3.30
C PRO A 97 -3.13 0.42 -3.44
N ALA A 98 -3.53 0.82 -4.66
CA ALA A 98 -4.91 0.81 -5.09
C ALA A 98 -5.11 -0.27 -6.14
N ILE A 99 -6.10 -1.13 -5.93
CA ILE A 99 -6.33 -2.31 -6.76
C ILE A 99 -7.65 -2.13 -7.49
N ALA A 100 -7.65 -2.36 -8.80
CA ALA A 100 -8.87 -2.28 -9.61
C ALA A 100 -9.96 -3.21 -9.06
N PRO A 101 -11.26 -2.81 -9.13
CA PRO A 101 -12.35 -3.62 -8.60
C PRO A 101 -12.44 -5.04 -9.19
N ASP A 102 -12.02 -5.21 -10.45
CA ASP A 102 -11.93 -6.51 -11.11
C ASP A 102 -10.63 -7.27 -10.77
N GLY A 103 -9.67 -6.59 -10.12
CA GLY A 103 -8.38 -7.15 -9.71
C GLY A 103 -7.38 -7.37 -10.85
N SER A 104 -7.63 -6.80 -12.04
CA SER A 104 -6.77 -7.01 -13.21
C SER A 104 -5.50 -6.15 -13.21
N TRP A 105 -5.49 -5.06 -12.46
CA TRP A 105 -4.35 -4.16 -12.35
C TRP A 105 -4.33 -3.44 -10.99
N MET A 106 -3.18 -2.86 -10.67
CA MET A 106 -3.01 -2.05 -9.46
C MET A 106 -2.08 -0.87 -9.71
N LEU A 107 -2.20 0.12 -8.85
CA LEU A 107 -1.25 1.20 -8.69
C LEU A 107 -0.49 1.05 -7.38
N HIS A 108 0.75 1.54 -7.38
CA HIS A 108 1.61 1.56 -6.22
C HIS A 108 2.49 2.81 -6.26
N ASN A 109 2.68 3.48 -5.10
CA ASN A 109 3.54 4.66 -4.99
C ASN A 109 4.94 4.28 -4.52
N ASP A 110 5.96 4.80 -5.17
CA ASP A 110 7.21 5.14 -4.49
C ASP A 110 7.13 6.62 -4.11
N SER A 111 6.76 6.88 -2.87
CA SER A 111 6.51 8.23 -2.38
C SER A 111 7.76 9.10 -2.38
N PHE A 112 8.95 8.52 -2.15
CA PHE A 112 10.21 9.25 -2.20
C PHE A 112 10.52 9.79 -3.60
N LEU A 113 10.16 9.04 -4.63
CA LEU A 113 10.32 9.44 -6.03
C LEU A 113 9.13 10.28 -6.55
N ASN A 114 8.13 10.58 -5.73
CA ASN A 114 6.86 11.20 -6.14
C ASN A 114 6.25 10.51 -7.37
N THR A 115 6.37 9.20 -7.46
CA THR A 115 6.00 8.44 -8.65
C THR A 115 5.01 7.34 -8.31
N THR A 116 3.92 7.29 -9.08
CA THR A 116 2.96 6.18 -9.08
C THR A 116 3.23 5.28 -10.26
N TYR A 117 3.35 3.98 -9.99
CA TYR A 117 3.51 2.93 -11.00
C TYR A 117 2.22 2.15 -11.17
N ARG A 118 1.99 1.69 -12.40
CA ARG A 118 0.90 0.78 -12.75
C ARG A 118 1.45 -0.58 -13.10
N TYR A 119 0.75 -1.62 -12.65
CA TYR A 119 1.04 -3.02 -12.93
C TYR A 119 -0.20 -3.73 -13.42
N ARG A 120 -0.05 -4.68 -14.32
CA ARG A 120 -1.08 -5.69 -14.57
C ARG A 120 -0.89 -6.84 -13.58
N ILE A 121 -2.00 -7.37 -13.07
CA ILE A 121 -2.02 -8.55 -12.19
C ILE A 121 -2.43 -9.75 -13.03
N THR A 122 -1.61 -10.79 -13.07
CA THR A 122 -1.94 -12.04 -13.75
C THR A 122 -2.89 -12.90 -12.91
N GLY A 123 -3.52 -13.91 -13.52
CA GLY A 123 -4.46 -14.81 -12.82
C GLY A 123 -3.84 -15.56 -11.63
N ASP A 124 -2.54 -15.85 -11.69
CA ASP A 124 -1.76 -16.42 -10.59
C ASP A 124 -1.19 -15.38 -9.61
N GLY A 125 -1.52 -14.09 -9.83
CA GLY A 125 -1.17 -12.99 -8.93
C GLY A 125 0.26 -12.51 -9.07
N GLN A 126 0.89 -12.62 -10.25
CA GLN A 126 2.15 -11.95 -10.51
C GLN A 126 1.92 -10.52 -10.98
N LEU A 127 2.87 -9.63 -10.67
CA LEU A 127 2.91 -8.27 -11.22
C LEU A 127 3.74 -8.28 -12.49
N VAL A 128 3.16 -7.76 -13.56
CA VAL A 128 3.81 -7.64 -14.87
C VAL A 128 3.49 -6.28 -15.49
N ASP A 129 4.18 -5.94 -16.58
CA ASP A 129 3.93 -4.73 -17.37
C ASP A 129 4.00 -3.44 -16.54
N LYS A 130 5.03 -3.33 -15.67
CA LYS A 130 5.28 -2.11 -14.89
C LYS A 130 5.46 -0.92 -15.80
N THR A 131 4.68 0.13 -15.57
CA THR A 131 4.78 1.42 -16.26
C THR A 131 4.67 2.57 -15.27
N VAL A 132 5.27 3.72 -15.59
CA VAL A 132 4.98 4.96 -14.86
C VAL A 132 3.57 5.40 -15.23
N TRP A 133 2.71 5.50 -14.22
CA TRP A 133 1.35 5.99 -14.41
C TRP A 133 1.30 7.52 -14.26
N ARG A 134 1.97 8.07 -13.22
CA ARG A 134 2.08 9.51 -13.00
C ARG A 134 3.31 9.84 -12.16
N VAL A 135 3.92 10.99 -12.46
CA VAL A 135 4.92 11.66 -11.63
C VAL A 135 4.30 12.94 -11.09
N PHE A 136 4.45 13.19 -9.81
CA PHE A 136 3.96 14.38 -9.12
C PHE A 136 5.10 15.36 -8.86
N THR A 137 4.80 16.64 -8.84
CA THR A 137 5.74 17.70 -8.48
C THR A 137 5.78 17.89 -6.96
N GLU A 138 6.84 18.47 -6.43
CA GLU A 138 6.93 18.82 -5.00
C GLU A 138 5.78 19.75 -4.57
N ALA A 139 5.33 20.65 -5.45
CA ALA A 139 4.22 21.56 -5.17
C ALA A 139 2.86 20.86 -5.02
N GLU A 140 2.72 19.66 -5.60
CA GLU A 140 1.51 18.84 -5.44
C GLU A 140 1.50 18.09 -4.11
N GLY A 141 2.64 17.95 -3.45
CA GLY A 141 2.84 17.09 -2.29
C GLY A 141 3.24 15.67 -2.67
N THR A 142 3.58 14.87 -1.69
CA THR A 142 4.04 13.49 -1.88
C THR A 142 2.84 12.53 -1.91
N PRO A 143 2.68 11.70 -2.95
CA PRO A 143 1.61 10.70 -3.01
C PRO A 143 1.82 9.65 -1.90
N ASP A 144 0.78 9.44 -1.09
CA ASP A 144 0.79 8.54 0.07
C ASP A 144 -0.22 7.40 -0.14
N GLY A 145 -1.03 7.06 0.85
CA GLY A 145 -2.04 6.02 0.74
C GLY A 145 -3.07 6.32 -0.37
N MET A 146 -3.59 5.27 -0.99
CA MET A 146 -4.53 5.39 -2.09
C MET A 146 -5.61 4.31 -2.03
N THR A 147 -6.71 4.56 -2.74
CA THR A 147 -7.78 3.58 -2.93
C THR A 147 -8.47 3.80 -4.28
N MET A 148 -9.29 2.85 -4.70
CA MET A 148 -10.20 3.03 -5.85
C MET A 148 -11.65 3.00 -5.38
N ASP A 149 -12.48 3.83 -5.99
CA ASP A 149 -13.92 3.75 -5.81
C ASP A 149 -14.55 2.70 -6.74
N ARG A 150 -15.87 2.52 -6.63
CA ARG A 150 -16.60 1.51 -7.41
C ARG A 150 -16.63 1.81 -8.89
N GLU A 151 -16.49 3.06 -9.27
CA GLU A 151 -16.42 3.55 -10.64
C GLU A 151 -15.01 3.38 -11.24
N GLY A 152 -14.04 2.89 -10.43
CA GLY A 152 -12.65 2.70 -10.84
C GLY A 152 -11.81 3.97 -10.83
N GLN A 153 -12.31 5.06 -10.23
CA GLN A 153 -11.53 6.27 -10.05
C GLN A 153 -10.50 6.05 -8.92
N VAL A 154 -9.33 6.63 -9.08
CA VAL A 154 -8.21 6.52 -8.16
C VAL A 154 -8.21 7.72 -7.22
N TRP A 155 -8.17 7.45 -5.92
CA TRP A 155 -8.07 8.48 -4.90
C TRP A 155 -6.72 8.36 -4.20
N ILE A 156 -5.97 9.47 -4.13
CA ILE A 156 -4.62 9.52 -3.54
C ILE A 156 -4.60 10.63 -2.48
N ALA A 157 -4.09 10.28 -1.30
CA ALA A 157 -3.73 11.24 -0.25
C ALA A 157 -2.39 11.89 -0.56
N PHE A 158 -2.25 13.18 -0.25
CA PHE A 158 -1.02 13.92 -0.49
C PHE A 158 -0.42 14.42 0.82
N TRP A 159 0.65 13.76 1.25
CA TRP A 159 1.45 14.18 2.39
C TRP A 159 2.19 15.47 2.04
N GLY A 160 2.05 16.51 2.86
CA GLY A 160 2.53 17.86 2.57
C GLY A 160 1.66 18.66 1.61
N GLY A 161 0.73 18.02 0.89
CA GLY A 161 -0.18 18.67 -0.05
C GLY A 161 -1.50 19.14 0.56
N GLY A 162 -1.84 18.67 1.78
CA GLY A 162 -3.07 19.09 2.50
C GLY A 162 -4.37 18.68 1.80
N CYS A 163 -4.36 17.68 0.95
CA CYS A 163 -5.52 17.32 0.13
C CYS A 163 -5.57 15.83 -0.20
N VAL A 164 -6.74 15.43 -0.69
CA VAL A 164 -6.95 14.18 -1.42
C VAL A 164 -7.34 14.54 -2.86
N ARG A 165 -6.80 13.83 -3.84
CA ARG A 165 -7.16 14.03 -5.24
C ARG A 165 -7.73 12.78 -5.87
N GLN A 166 -8.73 12.97 -6.72
CA GLN A 166 -9.32 11.93 -7.56
C GLN A 166 -8.76 12.03 -8.97
N PHE A 167 -8.44 10.87 -9.53
CA PHE A 167 -7.95 10.74 -10.90
C PHE A 167 -8.76 9.67 -11.63
N ASP A 168 -8.89 9.82 -12.93
CA ASP A 168 -9.36 8.73 -13.77
C ASP A 168 -8.28 7.63 -13.92
N PRO A 169 -8.62 6.45 -14.48
CA PRO A 169 -7.66 5.36 -14.68
C PRO A 169 -6.46 5.72 -15.59
N GLN A 170 -6.53 6.82 -16.34
CA GLN A 170 -5.47 7.34 -17.20
C GLN A 170 -4.57 8.35 -16.49
N GLY A 171 -4.89 8.73 -15.22
CA GLY A 171 -4.10 9.65 -14.42
C GLY A 171 -4.46 11.12 -14.61
N VAL A 172 -5.60 11.43 -15.25
CA VAL A 172 -6.10 12.80 -15.35
C VAL A 172 -6.85 13.16 -14.07
N GLN A 173 -6.43 14.25 -13.43
CA GLN A 173 -7.09 14.72 -12.21
C GLN A 173 -8.52 15.19 -12.49
N GLN A 174 -9.48 14.69 -11.70
CA GLN A 174 -10.90 14.98 -11.79
C GLN A 174 -11.37 15.92 -10.67
N ARG A 175 -10.87 15.68 -9.45
CA ARG A 175 -11.26 16.43 -8.25
C ARG A 175 -10.08 16.64 -7.31
N GLN A 176 -10.24 17.62 -6.42
CA GLN A 176 -9.41 17.82 -5.24
C GLN A 176 -10.32 18.17 -4.06
N ILE A 177 -9.99 17.62 -2.90
CA ILE A 177 -10.62 17.92 -1.61
C ILE A 177 -9.54 18.42 -0.70
N ASP A 178 -9.56 19.69 -0.38
CA ASP A 178 -8.63 20.31 0.57
C ASP A 178 -9.06 19.99 2.00
N LEU A 179 -8.12 19.72 2.87
CA LEU A 179 -8.34 19.30 4.24
C LEU A 179 -7.58 20.23 5.20
N PRO A 180 -8.09 20.47 6.43
CA PRO A 180 -7.46 21.36 7.40
C PRO A 180 -6.26 20.72 8.11
N ALA A 181 -5.48 19.92 7.38
CA ALA A 181 -4.23 19.29 7.81
C ALA A 181 -3.29 19.19 6.62
N THR A 182 -1.99 19.30 6.85
CA THR A 182 -0.98 19.26 5.77
C THR A 182 -0.55 17.85 5.41
N GLN A 183 -0.56 16.93 6.37
CA GLN A 183 -0.05 15.56 6.20
C GLN A 183 -1.21 14.57 6.10
N ILE A 184 -1.80 14.47 4.92
CA ILE A 184 -2.87 13.51 4.65
C ILE A 184 -2.22 12.21 4.18
N THR A 185 -2.45 11.13 4.93
CA THR A 185 -1.74 9.86 4.71
C THR A 185 -2.60 8.77 4.09
N SER A 186 -3.92 8.78 4.28
CA SER A 186 -4.80 7.74 3.76
C SER A 186 -6.25 8.18 3.72
N MET A 187 -7.09 7.39 3.03
CA MET A 187 -8.55 7.52 3.02
C MET A 187 -9.21 6.15 2.83
N ALA A 188 -10.48 6.05 3.18
CA ALA A 188 -11.33 4.89 2.96
C ALA A 188 -12.77 5.32 2.61
N PHE A 189 -13.49 4.42 1.90
CA PHE A 189 -14.92 4.53 1.61
C PHE A 189 -15.70 3.47 2.37
#